data_b0e005dbd957cfcb071bb70b8c9b7923
#
_entry.id   b0e005dbd957cfcb071bb70b8c9b7923
#
_cell.length_a   1.000
_cell.length_b   1.000
_cell.length_c   1.000
_cell.angle_alpha   90.00
_cell.angle_beta   90.00
_cell.angle_gamma   90.00
#
_symmetry.space_group_name_H-M   'P 1'
#
loop_
_entity.id
_entity.type
_entity.pdbx_description
1 polymer ?
#
loop_
_entity_poly.entity_id
_entity_poly.type
_entity_poly.pdbx_seq_one_letter_code
_entity_poly.pdbx_strand_id
1 'polypeptide(L)'
;MNTTNFIKHELWSTPVWEIQTGFDTKFNDELLKETLFCQPSKDGTHFNLWDYKTPKISELRNTITSLIKDNTGEYVPSTWIYNPKLTRGWVNRQLPEQSLTLHDHHGCLLACTYYVKTYDKCGDLLLVDTRGGGFFSQVREGNIQGVKSKRIRPEESKLVIFPSYVIHMVETNLSKETRISISSNVST
;
A
#
# COMPACT_ATOMS: atom_id res chain seq x y z
N MET A 1 -39.78 25.73 -18.37
CA MET A 1 -38.38 25.77 -17.88
C MET A 1 -37.69 24.54 -18.43
N ASN A 2 -36.72 24.73 -19.36
CA ASN A 2 -35.96 23.58 -19.89
C ASN A 2 -35.01 23.06 -18.78
N THR A 3 -35.28 21.90 -18.26
CA THR A 3 -34.35 21.16 -17.38
C THR A 3 -33.18 20.72 -18.23
N THR A 4 -32.04 21.38 -18.09
CA THR A 4 -30.78 20.91 -18.69
C THR A 4 -30.36 19.65 -17.97
N ASN A 5 -30.43 18.50 -18.65
CA ASN A 5 -29.89 17.26 -18.13
C ASN A 5 -28.38 17.37 -18.12
N PHE A 6 -27.78 17.46 -16.93
CA PHE A 6 -26.33 17.44 -16.71
C PHE A 6 -25.90 16.04 -16.28
N ILE A 7 -25.00 15.43 -17.03
CA ILE A 7 -24.36 14.15 -16.67
C ILE A 7 -22.88 14.39 -16.46
N LYS A 8 -22.39 14.11 -15.25
CA LYS A 8 -20.95 14.14 -14.94
C LYS A 8 -20.41 12.72 -15.02
N HIS A 9 -19.37 12.53 -15.79
CA HIS A 9 -18.59 11.29 -15.80
C HIS A 9 -17.27 11.52 -15.09
N GLU A 10 -16.97 10.69 -14.10
CA GLU A 10 -15.65 10.64 -13.44
C GLU A 10 -14.84 9.52 -14.10
N LEU A 11 -14.05 9.89 -15.12
CA LEU A 11 -13.27 8.93 -15.88
C LEU A 11 -11.88 8.76 -15.26
N TRP A 12 -11.39 7.51 -15.24
CA TRP A 12 -10.02 7.13 -14.84
C TRP A 12 -9.63 7.53 -13.42
N SER A 13 -10.58 7.54 -12.49
CA SER A 13 -10.25 7.66 -11.07
C SER A 13 -9.36 6.48 -10.66
N THR A 14 -8.30 6.76 -9.88
CA THR A 14 -7.44 5.74 -9.30
C THR A 14 -7.81 5.61 -7.82
N PRO A 15 -8.45 4.52 -7.40
CA PRO A 15 -8.81 4.34 -6.00
C PRO A 15 -7.57 4.03 -5.15
N VAL A 16 -7.57 4.58 -3.94
CA VAL A 16 -6.60 4.28 -2.88
C VAL A 16 -7.36 4.15 -1.59
N TRP A 17 -7.09 3.08 -0.84
CA TRP A 17 -7.75 2.82 0.44
C TRP A 17 -6.75 2.97 1.58
N GLU A 18 -7.08 3.76 2.57
CA GLU A 18 -6.38 3.88 3.84
C GLU A 18 -7.28 3.30 4.94
N ILE A 19 -6.84 2.25 5.61
CA ILE A 19 -7.63 1.50 6.59
C ILE A 19 -6.84 1.37 7.89
N GLN A 20 -7.43 1.77 9.02
CA GLN A 20 -6.91 1.43 10.34
C GLN A 20 -7.37 0.01 10.69
N THR A 21 -6.42 -0.91 10.88
CA THR A 21 -6.74 -2.34 11.08
C THR A 21 -7.25 -2.66 12.46
N GLY A 22 -7.09 -1.76 13.42
CA GLY A 22 -7.47 -1.96 14.82
C GLY A 22 -6.44 -2.74 15.66
N PHE A 23 -5.33 -3.17 15.07
CA PHE A 23 -4.24 -3.78 15.84
C PHE A 23 -3.57 -2.75 16.76
N ASP A 24 -3.20 -3.18 17.95
CA ASP A 24 -2.51 -2.36 18.94
C ASP A 24 -0.98 -2.46 18.85
N THR A 25 -0.29 -1.64 19.62
CA THR A 25 1.18 -1.66 19.69
C THR A 25 1.73 -3.01 20.14
N LYS A 26 1.02 -3.72 21.05
CA LYS A 26 1.44 -5.04 21.51
C LYS A 26 1.44 -6.06 20.37
N PHE A 27 0.38 -6.06 19.54
CA PHE A 27 0.33 -6.90 18.34
C PHE A 27 1.52 -6.62 17.43
N ASN A 28 1.81 -5.34 17.14
CA ASN A 28 2.93 -4.94 16.28
C ASN A 28 4.28 -5.36 16.85
N ASP A 29 4.50 -5.27 18.16
CA ASP A 29 5.73 -5.68 18.81
C ASP A 29 5.93 -7.20 18.74
N GLU A 30 4.86 -8.00 18.91
CA GLU A 30 4.89 -9.46 18.75
C GLU A 30 5.14 -9.84 17.27
N LEU A 31 4.44 -9.20 16.34
CA LEU A 31 4.64 -9.39 14.90
C LEU A 31 6.08 -9.08 14.49
N LEU A 32 6.65 -7.99 15.00
CA LEU A 32 8.04 -7.63 14.72
C LEU A 32 9.01 -8.72 15.16
N LYS A 33 8.82 -9.30 16.36
CA LYS A 33 9.64 -10.43 16.84
C LYS A 33 9.55 -11.63 15.89
N GLU A 34 8.34 -11.97 15.43
CA GLU A 34 8.18 -13.08 14.47
C GLU A 34 8.89 -12.78 13.14
N THR A 35 8.87 -11.53 12.66
CA THR A 35 9.55 -11.16 11.40
C THR A 35 11.09 -11.18 11.49
N LEU A 36 11.67 -11.17 12.68
CA LEU A 36 13.13 -11.30 12.85
C LEU A 36 13.65 -12.69 12.43
N PHE A 37 12.81 -13.72 12.53
CA PHE A 37 13.15 -15.09 12.13
C PHE A 37 12.89 -15.37 10.65
N CYS A 38 12.21 -14.44 9.95
CA CYS A 38 11.93 -14.57 8.53
C CYS A 38 13.18 -14.15 7.75
N GLN A 39 13.96 -15.14 7.30
CA GLN A 39 15.16 -14.93 6.50
C GLN A 39 14.88 -15.26 5.02
N PRO A 40 15.54 -14.58 4.07
CA PRO A 40 15.58 -15.06 2.71
C PRO A 40 16.09 -16.51 2.67
N SER A 41 15.61 -17.32 1.72
CA SER A 41 16.20 -18.63 1.46
C SER A 41 17.71 -18.48 1.23
N LYS A 42 18.49 -19.51 1.59
CA LYS A 42 19.97 -19.46 1.49
C LYS A 42 20.48 -19.12 0.08
N ASP A 43 19.69 -19.42 -0.93
CA ASP A 43 19.97 -19.12 -2.35
C ASP A 43 19.44 -17.73 -2.80
N GLY A 44 18.81 -16.96 -1.90
CA GLY A 44 18.29 -15.61 -2.17
C GLY A 44 17.10 -15.56 -3.13
N THR A 45 16.59 -16.68 -3.60
CA THR A 45 15.66 -16.72 -4.72
C THR A 45 14.18 -16.60 -4.34
N HIS A 46 13.77 -16.98 -3.11
CA HIS A 46 12.36 -17.07 -2.75
C HIS A 46 12.07 -16.70 -1.29
N PHE A 47 12.11 -15.40 -0.97
CA PHE A 47 11.53 -14.94 0.28
C PHE A 47 10.08 -14.55 0.07
N ASN A 48 9.16 -15.21 0.78
CA ASN A 48 7.78 -14.79 0.88
C ASN A 48 7.34 -14.87 2.34
N LEU A 49 7.03 -13.72 2.94
CA LEU A 49 6.59 -13.63 4.34
C LEU A 49 5.38 -14.55 4.63
N TRP A 50 4.51 -14.72 3.64
CA TRP A 50 3.27 -15.48 3.80
C TRP A 50 3.46 -17.00 3.85
N ASP A 51 4.67 -17.51 3.65
CA ASP A 51 5.01 -18.93 3.82
C ASP A 51 5.22 -19.28 5.30
N TYR A 52 5.50 -18.28 6.14
CA TYR A 52 5.63 -18.46 7.59
C TYR A 52 4.25 -18.55 8.25
N LYS A 53 4.05 -19.57 9.07
CA LYS A 53 2.77 -19.89 9.72
C LYS A 53 2.78 -19.54 11.22
N THR A 54 3.55 -18.54 11.60
CA THR A 54 3.54 -18.04 12.97
C THR A 54 2.22 -17.32 13.29
N PRO A 55 1.82 -17.24 14.57
CA PRO A 55 0.51 -16.72 14.94
C PRO A 55 0.24 -15.30 14.42
N LYS A 56 1.17 -14.35 14.61
CA LYS A 56 0.97 -12.96 14.24
C LYS A 56 1.04 -12.72 12.73
N ILE A 57 1.94 -13.40 12.03
CA ILE A 57 2.01 -13.36 10.57
C ILE A 57 0.71 -13.93 9.96
N SER A 58 0.20 -15.05 10.49
CA SER A 58 -1.05 -15.65 10.02
C SER A 58 -2.26 -14.76 10.30
N GLU A 59 -2.34 -14.16 11.49
CA GLU A 59 -3.40 -13.23 11.89
C GLU A 59 -3.39 -11.99 10.99
N LEU A 60 -2.23 -11.36 10.78
CA LEU A 60 -2.08 -10.22 9.88
C LEU A 60 -2.50 -10.57 8.46
N ARG A 61 -2.02 -11.70 7.91
CA ARG A 61 -2.39 -12.17 6.58
C ARG A 61 -3.90 -12.31 6.40
N ASN A 62 -4.57 -12.95 7.35
CA ASN A 62 -6.01 -13.18 7.30
C ASN A 62 -6.77 -11.85 7.37
N THR A 63 -6.37 -10.95 8.28
CA THR A 63 -6.98 -9.63 8.43
C THR A 63 -6.83 -8.80 7.16
N ILE A 64 -5.62 -8.71 6.60
CA ILE A 64 -5.38 -7.98 5.34
C ILE A 64 -6.22 -8.57 4.21
N THR A 65 -6.28 -9.90 4.08
CA THR A 65 -7.07 -10.56 3.03
C THR A 65 -8.56 -10.23 3.16
N SER A 66 -9.12 -10.27 4.38
CA SER A 66 -10.51 -9.88 4.64
C SER A 66 -10.76 -8.41 4.30
N LEU A 67 -9.90 -7.51 4.81
CA LEU A 67 -10.05 -6.07 4.54
C LEU A 67 -9.99 -5.75 3.04
N ILE A 68 -9.10 -6.41 2.29
CA ILE A 68 -9.06 -6.25 0.83
C ILE A 68 -10.37 -6.73 0.22
N LYS A 69 -10.83 -7.93 0.56
CA LYS A 69 -12.07 -8.49 0.03
C LYS A 69 -13.28 -7.59 0.29
N ASP A 70 -13.38 -7.06 1.50
CA ASP A 70 -14.53 -6.29 1.94
C ASP A 70 -14.56 -4.87 1.36
N ASN A 71 -13.40 -4.28 1.02
CA ASN A 71 -13.30 -2.87 0.65
C ASN A 71 -12.98 -2.63 -0.83
N THR A 72 -12.46 -3.61 -1.56
CA THR A 72 -11.98 -3.40 -2.94
C THR A 72 -12.76 -4.16 -4.00
N GLY A 73 -13.87 -4.80 -3.64
CA GLY A 73 -14.67 -5.61 -4.55
C GLY A 73 -15.20 -4.84 -5.76
N GLU A 74 -15.50 -3.55 -5.59
CA GLU A 74 -15.98 -2.67 -6.68
C GLU A 74 -14.90 -2.35 -7.73
N TYR A 75 -13.63 -2.59 -7.41
CA TYR A 75 -12.51 -2.34 -8.31
C TYR A 75 -12.38 -3.41 -9.41
N VAL A 76 -13.00 -4.57 -9.23
CA VAL A 76 -12.98 -5.66 -10.21
C VAL A 76 -14.32 -5.76 -10.93
N PRO A 77 -14.34 -6.22 -12.20
CA PRO A 77 -15.60 -6.43 -12.91
C PRO A 77 -16.55 -7.35 -12.12
N SER A 78 -17.83 -7.00 -12.06
CA SER A 78 -18.87 -7.78 -11.36
C SER A 78 -19.03 -9.22 -11.90
N THR A 79 -18.52 -9.47 -13.10
CA THR A 79 -18.50 -10.80 -13.73
C THR A 79 -17.39 -11.71 -13.20
N TRP A 80 -16.45 -11.18 -12.43
CA TRP A 80 -15.33 -11.93 -11.87
C TRP A 80 -15.68 -12.45 -10.48
N ILE A 81 -15.24 -13.68 -10.19
CA ILE A 81 -15.25 -14.20 -8.82
C ILE A 81 -14.07 -13.56 -8.10
N TYR A 82 -14.36 -12.52 -7.30
CA TYR A 82 -13.33 -11.82 -6.56
C TYR A 82 -12.93 -12.61 -5.31
N ASN A 83 -11.74 -13.22 -5.37
CA ASN A 83 -11.13 -13.95 -4.26
C ASN A 83 -9.68 -13.52 -4.07
N PRO A 84 -9.44 -12.36 -3.46
CA PRO A 84 -8.10 -11.79 -3.35
C PRO A 84 -7.17 -12.69 -2.53
N LYS A 85 -5.95 -12.84 -3.02
CA LYS A 85 -4.88 -13.62 -2.38
C LYS A 85 -3.63 -12.78 -2.25
N LEU A 86 -3.03 -12.78 -1.08
CA LEU A 86 -1.68 -12.24 -0.90
C LEU A 86 -0.68 -13.24 -1.48
N THR A 87 -0.05 -12.88 -2.60
CA THR A 87 0.81 -13.78 -3.36
C THR A 87 2.27 -13.69 -2.96
N ARG A 88 2.75 -12.49 -2.68
CA ARG A 88 4.11 -12.23 -2.20
C ARG A 88 4.07 -11.17 -1.12
N GLY A 89 4.75 -11.42 -0.01
CA GLY A 89 4.89 -10.46 1.08
C GLY A 89 6.34 -10.34 1.52
N TRP A 90 6.73 -9.13 1.94
CA TRP A 90 8.08 -8.87 2.44
C TRP A 90 8.07 -7.76 3.49
N VAL A 91 9.11 -7.76 4.32
CA VAL A 91 9.33 -6.75 5.35
C VAL A 91 10.30 -5.71 4.83
N ASN A 92 9.88 -4.44 4.87
CA ASN A 92 10.74 -3.30 4.59
C ASN A 92 11.27 -2.73 5.92
N ARG A 93 12.57 -2.66 6.06
CA ARG A 93 13.28 -1.99 7.15
C ARG A 93 14.03 -0.80 6.55
N GLN A 94 13.45 0.38 6.70
CA GLN A 94 14.02 1.61 6.17
C GLN A 94 14.78 2.34 7.27
N LEU A 95 16.11 2.23 7.23
CA LEU A 95 17.01 2.91 8.17
C LEU A 95 16.95 4.44 8.00
N PRO A 96 17.44 5.21 8.98
CA PRO A 96 17.65 6.65 8.80
C PRO A 96 18.39 6.95 7.49
N GLU A 97 18.01 8.05 6.82
CA GLU A 97 18.53 8.53 5.54
C GLU A 97 18.25 7.64 4.32
N GLN A 98 17.59 6.49 4.49
CA GLN A 98 17.16 5.65 3.37
C GLN A 98 15.82 6.12 2.77
N SER A 99 15.66 5.89 1.48
CA SER A 99 14.44 6.08 0.72
C SER A 99 14.18 4.86 -0.16
N LEU A 100 13.00 4.77 -0.75
CA LEU A 100 12.70 3.79 -1.78
C LEU A 100 12.37 4.51 -3.07
N THR A 101 13.07 4.18 -4.16
CA THR A 101 12.92 4.83 -5.46
C THR A 101 11.57 4.54 -6.11
N LEU A 102 11.21 5.32 -7.13
CA LEU A 102 10.00 5.12 -7.93
C LEU A 102 9.95 3.72 -8.54
N HIS A 103 8.85 3.03 -8.35
CA HIS A 103 8.58 1.70 -8.90
C HIS A 103 7.07 1.41 -8.92
N ASP A 104 6.70 0.29 -9.52
CA ASP A 104 5.37 -0.30 -9.51
C ASP A 104 5.44 -1.82 -9.24
N HIS A 105 4.29 -2.50 -9.27
CA HIS A 105 4.19 -3.94 -9.02
C HIS A 105 3.56 -4.66 -10.21
N HIS A 106 4.36 -5.00 -11.21
CA HIS A 106 3.87 -5.74 -12.36
C HIS A 106 3.34 -7.15 -12.00
N GLY A 107 2.32 -7.60 -12.73
CA GLY A 107 1.82 -8.97 -12.65
C GLY A 107 0.90 -9.25 -11.46
N CYS A 108 0.42 -8.22 -10.76
CA CYS A 108 -0.60 -8.36 -9.74
C CYS A 108 -1.72 -7.32 -9.91
N LEU A 109 -2.83 -7.50 -9.21
CA LEU A 109 -4.00 -6.62 -9.29
C LEU A 109 -3.83 -5.39 -8.41
N LEU A 110 -3.49 -5.60 -7.15
CA LEU A 110 -3.30 -4.56 -6.15
C LEU A 110 -1.95 -4.75 -5.46
N ALA A 111 -1.44 -3.68 -4.91
CA ALA A 111 -0.37 -3.67 -3.93
C ALA A 111 -0.89 -3.13 -2.61
N CYS A 112 -0.33 -3.58 -1.51
CA CYS A 112 -0.64 -3.02 -0.20
C CYS A 112 0.60 -2.91 0.68
N THR A 113 0.53 -2.01 1.65
CA THR A 113 1.54 -1.87 2.70
C THR A 113 0.88 -1.67 4.05
N TYR A 114 1.33 -2.43 5.03
CA TYR A 114 0.94 -2.35 6.43
C TYR A 114 2.09 -1.77 7.25
N TYR A 115 1.82 -0.76 8.06
CA TYR A 115 2.85 -0.10 8.88
C TYR A 115 2.93 -0.73 10.27
N VAL A 116 4.08 -1.33 10.57
CA VAL A 116 4.37 -2.01 11.85
C VAL A 116 4.96 -1.04 12.87
N LYS A 117 5.96 -0.24 12.44
CA LYS A 117 6.64 0.77 13.27
C LYS A 117 6.84 2.05 12.47
N THR A 118 6.37 3.16 13.03
CA THR A 118 6.48 4.48 12.40
C THR A 118 6.95 5.52 13.42
N TYR A 119 7.54 6.60 12.92
CA TYR A 119 8.06 7.70 13.73
C TYR A 119 7.78 9.01 13.00
N ASP A 120 7.85 10.13 13.70
CA ASP A 120 7.76 11.42 13.04
C ASP A 120 8.88 11.56 11.99
N LYS A 121 8.52 12.07 10.79
CA LYS A 121 9.43 12.24 9.63
C LYS A 121 10.09 10.95 9.14
N CYS A 122 9.50 9.78 9.35
CA CYS A 122 10.06 8.50 8.89
C CYS A 122 9.86 8.21 7.40
N GLY A 123 9.45 9.20 6.60
CA GLY A 123 9.25 9.12 5.15
C GLY A 123 7.81 8.71 4.77
N ASP A 124 7.14 9.57 4.03
CA ASP A 124 5.78 9.34 3.53
C ASP A 124 5.79 8.42 2.30
N LEU A 125 4.68 7.71 2.09
CA LEU A 125 4.42 7.02 0.83
C LEU A 125 3.89 8.05 -0.18
N LEU A 126 4.56 8.18 -1.31
CA LEU A 126 4.19 9.07 -2.39
C LEU A 126 3.68 8.26 -3.57
N LEU A 127 2.38 8.39 -3.89
CA LEU A 127 1.76 7.81 -5.07
C LEU A 127 1.78 8.86 -6.19
N VAL A 128 2.26 8.51 -7.37
CA VAL A 128 2.52 9.47 -8.46
C VAL A 128 1.57 9.23 -9.63
N ASP A 129 0.89 10.28 -10.07
CA ASP A 129 0.12 10.24 -11.31
C ASP A 129 1.04 10.45 -12.52
N THR A 130 1.22 9.40 -13.31
CA THR A 130 2.07 9.42 -14.50
C THR A 130 1.33 9.83 -15.78
N ARG A 131 0.03 10.09 -15.70
CA ARG A 131 -0.79 10.51 -16.84
C ARG A 131 -0.49 11.95 -17.24
N GLY A 132 0.30 12.17 -18.29
CA GLY A 132 0.44 13.46 -18.98
C GLY A 132 1.09 14.59 -18.15
N GLY A 133 2.21 14.33 -17.50
CA GLY A 133 2.90 15.28 -16.60
C GLY A 133 3.16 16.72 -17.09
N GLY A 134 3.07 16.99 -18.40
CA GLY A 134 3.26 18.35 -18.94
C GLY A 134 2.00 19.24 -18.91
N PHE A 135 0.81 18.65 -18.94
CA PHE A 135 -0.45 19.38 -19.03
C PHE A 135 -0.91 19.97 -17.68
N PHE A 136 -0.50 19.36 -16.57
CA PHE A 136 -0.98 19.71 -15.23
C PHE A 136 -0.12 20.72 -14.49
N SER A 137 0.91 21.28 -15.11
CA SER A 137 1.77 22.30 -14.48
C SER A 137 1.02 23.62 -14.13
N GLN A 138 -0.18 23.81 -14.67
CA GLN A 138 -1.01 25.00 -14.44
C GLN A 138 -2.18 24.78 -13.47
N VAL A 139 -2.39 23.55 -12.97
CA VAL A 139 -3.49 23.26 -12.05
C VAL A 139 -3.04 23.51 -10.62
N ARG A 140 -3.75 24.38 -9.92
CA ARG A 140 -3.46 24.76 -8.54
C ARG A 140 -3.60 23.57 -7.59
N GLU A 141 -2.73 23.52 -6.58
CA GLU A 141 -2.86 22.59 -5.44
C GLU A 141 -4.29 22.62 -4.87
N GLY A 142 -4.87 21.44 -4.64
CA GLY A 142 -6.22 21.31 -4.10
C GLY A 142 -7.30 20.89 -5.11
N ASN A 143 -7.01 20.87 -6.41
CA ASN A 143 -7.91 20.28 -7.40
C ASN A 143 -7.53 18.81 -7.62
N ILE A 144 -8.45 17.88 -7.35
CA ILE A 144 -8.24 16.42 -7.45
C ILE A 144 -7.68 16.00 -8.82
N GLN A 145 -8.03 16.74 -9.88
CA GLN A 145 -7.57 16.45 -11.25
C GLN A 145 -6.14 16.96 -11.55
N GLY A 146 -5.58 17.79 -10.70
CA GLY A 146 -4.26 18.41 -10.90
C GLY A 146 -3.17 17.95 -9.94
N VAL A 147 -3.49 17.07 -9.02
CA VAL A 147 -2.51 16.53 -8.06
C VAL A 147 -1.62 15.53 -8.79
N LYS A 148 -0.34 15.88 -8.97
CA LYS A 148 0.67 14.99 -9.57
C LYS A 148 1.08 13.84 -8.65
N SER A 149 0.84 13.98 -7.36
CA SER A 149 1.15 12.98 -6.36
C SER A 149 0.23 13.08 -5.16
N LYS A 150 -0.08 11.93 -4.56
CA LYS A 150 -0.75 11.83 -3.27
C LYS A 150 0.27 11.37 -2.24
N ARG A 151 0.44 12.18 -1.20
CA ARG A 151 1.26 11.83 -0.04
C ARG A 151 0.40 11.15 1.02
N ILE A 152 0.86 10.00 1.51
CA ILE A 152 0.22 9.24 2.58
C ILE A 152 1.20 9.13 3.74
N ARG A 153 0.83 9.73 4.87
CA ARG A 153 1.63 9.66 6.08
C ARG A 153 1.54 8.26 6.69
N PRO A 154 2.67 7.62 7.01
CA PRO A 154 2.68 6.34 7.70
C PRO A 154 2.20 6.50 9.16
N GLU A 155 1.34 5.58 9.58
CA GLU A 155 0.85 5.47 10.96
C GLU A 155 0.84 3.99 11.36
N GLU A 156 1.21 3.67 12.59
CA GLU A 156 1.17 2.27 13.05
C GLU A 156 -0.23 1.68 12.87
N SER A 157 -0.29 0.42 12.47
CA SER A 157 -1.51 -0.34 12.20
C SER A 157 -2.37 0.16 11.03
N LYS A 158 -1.87 1.11 10.25
CA LYS A 158 -2.50 1.53 9.00
C LYS A 158 -2.15 0.57 7.87
N LEU A 159 -3.16 0.15 7.13
CA LEU A 159 -3.04 -0.55 5.85
C LEU A 159 -3.37 0.42 4.72
N VAL A 160 -2.49 0.51 3.73
CA VAL A 160 -2.73 1.25 2.48
C VAL A 160 -2.81 0.25 1.34
N ILE A 161 -3.85 0.37 0.50
CA ILE A 161 -4.08 -0.49 -0.66
C ILE A 161 -4.21 0.40 -1.89
N PHE A 162 -3.62 0.02 -3.00
CA PHE A 162 -3.70 0.75 -4.27
C PHE A 162 -3.50 -0.20 -5.46
N PRO A 163 -3.96 0.18 -6.67
CA PRO A 163 -3.72 -0.60 -7.88
C PRO A 163 -2.23 -0.77 -8.15
N SER A 164 -1.83 -1.97 -8.53
CA SER A 164 -0.43 -2.35 -8.68
C SER A 164 0.37 -1.52 -9.70
N TYR A 165 -0.33 -0.95 -10.70
CA TYR A 165 0.26 -0.09 -11.72
C TYR A 165 0.59 1.33 -11.24
N VAL A 166 0.17 1.71 -10.03
CA VAL A 166 0.43 3.05 -9.50
C VAL A 166 1.91 3.18 -9.17
N ILE A 167 2.58 4.07 -9.89
CA ILE A 167 3.97 4.41 -9.61
C ILE A 167 4.06 5.06 -8.24
N HIS A 168 4.96 4.58 -7.41
CA HIS A 168 5.11 5.09 -6.05
C HIS A 168 6.56 5.02 -5.56
N MET A 169 6.82 5.79 -4.53
CA MET A 169 8.10 5.82 -3.83
C MET A 169 7.88 6.02 -2.33
N VAL A 170 8.92 5.84 -1.56
CA VAL A 170 8.94 6.22 -0.14
C VAL A 170 9.99 7.29 0.06
N GLU A 171 9.57 8.42 0.63
CA GLU A 171 10.47 9.53 0.94
C GLU A 171 11.54 9.13 1.95
N THR A 172 12.59 9.93 2.02
CA THR A 172 13.71 9.68 2.93
C THR A 172 13.25 9.64 4.39
N ASN A 173 13.68 8.62 5.10
CA ASN A 173 13.50 8.52 6.54
C ASN A 173 14.41 9.54 7.24
N LEU A 174 13.85 10.66 7.64
CA LEU A 174 14.55 11.74 8.37
C LEU A 174 14.47 11.55 9.89
N SER A 175 13.88 10.47 10.37
CA SER A 175 13.89 10.12 11.80
C SER A 175 15.24 9.46 12.17
N LYS A 176 15.47 9.28 13.46
CA LYS A 176 16.64 8.54 13.98
C LYS A 176 16.38 7.04 14.12
N GLU A 177 15.18 6.61 13.80
CA GLU A 177 14.68 5.26 14.07
C GLU A 177 14.40 4.50 12.77
N THR A 178 14.41 3.18 12.81
CA THR A 178 14.08 2.34 11.66
C THR A 178 12.58 2.24 11.47
N ARG A 179 12.05 2.76 10.38
CA ARG A 179 10.67 2.53 9.96
C ARG A 179 10.50 1.10 9.46
N ILE A 180 9.42 0.44 9.90
CA ILE A 180 9.14 -0.95 9.51
C ILE A 180 7.74 -1.04 8.91
N SER A 181 7.66 -1.61 7.73
CA SER A 181 6.39 -1.92 7.07
C SER A 181 6.43 -3.30 6.41
N ILE A 182 5.26 -3.89 6.21
CA ILE A 182 5.07 -5.14 5.48
C ILE A 182 4.29 -4.81 4.21
N SER A 183 4.90 -5.08 3.07
CA SER A 183 4.25 -4.91 1.76
C SER A 183 3.84 -6.24 1.17
N SER A 184 2.82 -6.22 0.34
CA SER A 184 2.36 -7.42 -0.35
C SER A 184 1.78 -7.11 -1.72
N ASN A 185 1.97 -8.06 -2.63
CA ASN A 185 1.24 -8.16 -3.88
C ASN A 185 -0.06 -8.94 -3.67
N VAL A 186 -1.11 -8.52 -4.37
CA VAL A 186 -2.45 -9.12 -4.32
C VAL A 186 -2.87 -9.54 -5.73
N SER A 187 -3.32 -10.78 -5.86
CA SER A 187 -3.92 -11.32 -7.08
C SER A 187 -5.28 -11.95 -6.80
N THR A 188 -6.03 -12.30 -7.79
CA THR A 188 -7.33 -13.01 -7.70
C THR A 188 -7.15 -14.49 -7.91
#